data_cb71885191074e1c26e22cbeb9c40b72
#
_entry.id   cb71885191074e1c26e22cbeb9c40b72
#
_cell.length_a   1.000
_cell.length_b   1.000
_cell.length_c   1.000
_cell.angle_alpha   90.00
_cell.angle_beta   90.00
_cell.angle_gamma   90.00
#
_symmetry.space_group_name_H-M   'P 1'
#
loop_
_entity.id
_entity.type
_entity.pdbx_description
1 polymer ?
#
loop_
_entity_poly.entity_id
_entity_poly.type
_entity_poly.pdbx_seq_one_letter_code
_entity_poly.pdbx_strand_id
1 'polypeptide(L)'
;MKVGYWPTFLLIRPMDYVKNTIESLIPADCAIIDYNDFSKSGKIKLTIDSLSGIDLESTSILAKKIKKSETINDFYPNGVQLEISSPGIDADLIYPFQYSKNIGRKIKIYTTDDRELIVTLSGSNETGINGNLKNGKKVELAYDQIQKANVIIDF
;
A
#
# COMPACT_ATOMS: atom_id res chain seq x y z
N MET A 1 21.91 -24.06 -23.57
CA MET A 1 22.32 -22.88 -22.86
C MET A 1 21.12 -22.07 -22.38
N LYS A 2 21.24 -21.52 -21.20
CA LYS A 2 20.12 -20.84 -20.56
C LYS A 2 20.12 -19.34 -20.79
N VAL A 3 20.23 -18.96 -22.04
CA VAL A 3 20.31 -17.55 -22.43
C VAL A 3 19.11 -16.75 -21.96
N GLY A 4 17.93 -17.34 -21.99
CA GLY A 4 16.71 -16.67 -21.57
C GLY A 4 16.64 -16.33 -20.10
N TYR A 5 17.42 -16.99 -19.25
CA TYR A 5 17.48 -16.68 -17.82
C TYR A 5 18.38 -15.51 -17.50
N TRP A 6 19.48 -15.38 -18.22
CA TRP A 6 20.49 -14.36 -17.95
C TRP A 6 19.93 -12.93 -18.05
N PRO A 7 19.20 -12.56 -19.12
CA PRO A 7 18.61 -11.25 -19.20
C PRO A 7 17.68 -10.93 -18.04
N THR A 8 16.82 -11.88 -17.67
CA THR A 8 15.89 -11.70 -16.55
C THR A 8 16.63 -11.52 -15.23
N PHE A 9 17.63 -12.36 -14.98
CA PHE A 9 18.43 -12.27 -13.77
C PHE A 9 19.21 -10.97 -13.68
N LEU A 10 19.80 -10.53 -14.77
CA LEU A 10 20.58 -9.28 -14.84
C LEU A 10 19.73 -8.03 -14.73
N LEU A 11 18.44 -8.14 -15.02
CA LEU A 11 17.50 -7.01 -14.91
C LEU A 11 17.00 -6.78 -13.48
N ILE A 12 17.20 -7.75 -12.58
CA ILE A 12 16.83 -7.58 -11.17
C ILE A 12 17.84 -6.64 -10.51
N ARG A 13 17.36 -5.48 -10.11
CA ARG A 13 18.17 -4.47 -9.44
C ARG A 13 18.42 -4.87 -7.99
N PRO A 14 19.57 -4.47 -7.37
CA PRO A 14 19.81 -4.73 -5.95
C PRO A 14 18.69 -4.28 -5.02
N MET A 15 18.06 -3.15 -5.31
CA MET A 15 16.95 -2.63 -4.52
C MET A 15 15.72 -3.55 -4.54
N ASP A 16 15.55 -4.34 -5.60
CA ASP A 16 14.45 -5.30 -5.67
C ASP A 16 14.62 -6.45 -4.68
N TYR A 17 15.86 -6.86 -4.41
CA TYR A 17 16.14 -7.84 -3.36
C TYR A 17 15.78 -7.31 -1.98
N VAL A 18 16.08 -6.04 -1.71
CA VAL A 18 15.73 -5.38 -0.44
C VAL A 18 14.22 -5.34 -0.30
N LYS A 19 13.52 -4.88 -1.31
CA LYS A 19 12.05 -4.80 -1.30
C LYS A 19 11.43 -6.18 -1.13
N ASN A 20 11.90 -7.18 -1.87
CA ASN A 20 11.39 -8.55 -1.78
C ASN A 20 11.63 -9.15 -0.39
N THR A 21 12.78 -8.86 0.21
CA THR A 21 13.07 -9.30 1.58
C THR A 21 12.10 -8.67 2.57
N ILE A 22 11.85 -7.38 2.47
CA ILE A 22 10.91 -6.68 3.33
C ILE A 22 9.51 -7.25 3.15
N GLU A 23 9.07 -7.48 1.92
CA GLU A 23 7.77 -8.10 1.62
C GLU A 23 7.62 -9.46 2.31
N SER A 24 8.69 -10.25 2.33
CA SER A 24 8.68 -11.57 2.97
C SER A 24 8.57 -11.51 4.48
N LEU A 25 8.95 -10.41 5.11
CA LEU A 25 8.95 -10.21 6.55
C LEU A 25 7.66 -9.58 7.06
N ILE A 26 6.85 -8.99 6.18
CA ILE A 26 5.61 -8.34 6.55
C ILE A 26 4.57 -9.40 6.95
N PRO A 27 3.81 -9.18 8.05
CA PRO A 27 2.75 -10.10 8.44
C PRO A 27 1.73 -10.32 7.30
N ALA A 28 1.15 -11.52 7.25
CA ALA A 28 0.25 -11.92 6.17
C ALA A 28 -1.01 -11.05 6.07
N ASP A 29 -1.44 -10.45 7.18
CA ASP A 29 -2.61 -9.56 7.23
C ASP A 29 -2.29 -8.12 6.86
N CYS A 30 -1.04 -7.80 6.54
CA CYS A 30 -0.59 -6.48 6.16
C CYS A 30 -0.27 -6.39 4.68
N ALA A 31 -0.41 -5.20 4.12
CA ALA A 31 -0.02 -4.90 2.75
C ALA A 31 0.88 -3.67 2.71
N ILE A 32 1.82 -3.67 1.79
CA ILE A 32 2.63 -2.48 1.51
C ILE A 32 1.80 -1.51 0.68
N ILE A 33 1.62 -0.32 1.20
CA ILE A 33 0.91 0.76 0.52
C ILE A 33 1.90 1.61 -0.28
N ASP A 34 3.06 1.89 0.30
CA ASP A 34 4.10 2.68 -0.35
C ASP A 34 5.47 2.24 0.13
N TYR A 35 6.44 2.29 -0.76
CA TYR A 35 7.82 1.91 -0.49
C TYR A 35 8.77 2.87 -1.19
N ASN A 36 9.63 3.52 -0.42
CA ASN A 36 10.64 4.43 -0.93
C ASN A 36 12.00 4.08 -0.36
N ASP A 37 12.94 3.79 -1.25
CA ASP A 37 14.30 3.46 -0.90
C ASP A 37 15.21 4.61 -1.30
N PHE A 38 15.75 5.29 -0.30
CA PHE A 38 16.72 6.36 -0.49
C PHE A 38 18.12 5.79 -0.29
N SER A 39 18.54 4.94 -1.22
CA SER A 39 19.78 4.15 -1.09
C SER A 39 21.03 4.99 -0.81
N LYS A 40 21.10 6.19 -1.38
CA LYS A 40 22.24 7.10 -1.17
C LYS A 40 22.36 7.57 0.29
N SER A 41 21.25 7.68 0.99
CA SER A 41 21.22 8.11 2.39
C SER A 41 21.07 6.95 3.37
N GLY A 42 20.93 5.71 2.87
CA GLY A 42 20.70 4.54 3.70
C GLY A 42 19.36 4.54 4.42
N LYS A 43 18.35 5.16 3.83
CA LYS A 43 17.02 5.30 4.42
C LYS A 43 15.97 4.55 3.61
N ILE A 44 15.07 3.87 4.31
CA ILE A 44 13.88 3.24 3.71
C ILE A 44 12.64 3.78 4.41
N LYS A 45 11.69 4.27 3.62
CA LYS A 45 10.34 4.64 4.11
C LYS A 45 9.34 3.60 3.63
N LEU A 46 8.64 3.02 4.57
CA LEU A 46 7.68 1.96 4.33
C LEU A 46 6.33 2.35 4.92
N THR A 47 5.29 2.36 4.10
CA THR A 47 3.92 2.55 4.55
C THR A 47 3.19 1.23 4.41
N ILE A 48 2.62 0.74 5.52
CA ILE A 48 1.87 -0.52 5.53
C ILE A 48 0.49 -0.29 6.12
N ASP A 49 -0.45 -1.13 5.74
CA ASP A 49 -1.80 -1.10 6.29
C ASP A 49 -2.36 -2.52 6.41
N SER A 50 -3.39 -2.66 7.23
CA SER A 50 -4.13 -3.92 7.38
C SER A 50 -5.59 -3.62 7.69
N LEU A 51 -6.45 -4.64 7.56
CA LEU A 51 -7.88 -4.49 7.88
C LEU A 51 -8.09 -4.07 9.34
N SER A 52 -7.28 -4.59 10.25
CA SER A 52 -7.35 -4.29 11.68
C SER A 52 -6.60 -3.01 12.09
N GLY A 53 -5.90 -2.39 11.15
CA GLY A 53 -5.05 -1.23 11.42
C GLY A 53 -3.64 -1.60 11.83
N ILE A 54 -2.80 -0.59 11.96
CA ILE A 54 -1.38 -0.73 12.31
C ILE A 54 -1.12 0.07 13.59
N ASP A 55 -0.53 -0.59 14.58
CA ASP A 55 -0.14 0.07 15.82
C ASP A 55 1.38 0.23 15.91
N LEU A 56 1.82 0.99 16.90
CA LEU A 56 3.24 1.27 17.13
C LEU A 56 4.03 0.01 17.47
N GLU A 57 3.43 -0.90 18.23
CA GLU A 57 4.08 -2.15 18.61
C GLU A 57 4.38 -3.02 17.39
N SER A 58 3.40 -3.16 16.49
CA SER A 58 3.56 -3.92 15.25
C SER A 58 4.67 -3.34 14.38
N THR A 59 4.73 -2.02 14.23
CA THR A 59 5.78 -1.37 13.45
C THR A 59 7.15 -1.55 14.08
N SER A 60 7.24 -1.52 15.41
CA SER A 60 8.50 -1.75 16.14
C SER A 60 9.01 -3.16 15.95
N ILE A 61 8.12 -4.15 16.02
CA ILE A 61 8.48 -5.56 15.81
C ILE A 61 8.98 -5.77 14.39
N LEU A 62 8.28 -5.22 13.42
CA LEU A 62 8.66 -5.34 12.01
C LEU A 62 10.01 -4.66 11.76
N ALA A 63 10.23 -3.47 12.31
CA ALA A 63 11.49 -2.76 12.16
C ALA A 63 12.67 -3.59 12.66
N LYS A 64 12.50 -4.24 13.81
CA LYS A 64 13.53 -5.11 14.37
C LYS A 64 13.82 -6.31 13.46
N LYS A 65 12.79 -6.94 12.91
CA LYS A 65 12.94 -8.06 11.98
C LYS A 65 13.73 -7.64 10.74
N ILE A 66 13.38 -6.50 10.17
CA ILE A 66 14.04 -5.98 8.97
C ILE A 66 15.52 -5.68 9.27
N LYS A 67 15.81 -5.02 10.38
CA LYS A 67 17.18 -4.66 10.76
C LYS A 67 18.05 -5.88 11.08
N LYS A 68 17.45 -7.00 11.47
CA LYS A 68 18.17 -8.25 11.74
C LYS A 68 18.38 -9.11 10.49
N SER A 69 17.79 -8.77 9.37
CA SER A 69 17.91 -9.53 8.13
C SER A 69 19.33 -9.42 7.58
N GLU A 70 19.94 -10.55 7.26
CA GLU A 70 21.26 -10.58 6.62
C GLU A 70 21.26 -9.88 5.27
N THR A 71 20.21 -10.08 4.49
CA THR A 71 20.06 -9.44 3.17
C THR A 71 20.09 -7.91 3.31
N ILE A 72 19.34 -7.37 4.27
CA ILE A 72 19.30 -5.93 4.51
C ILE A 72 20.68 -5.43 4.98
N ASN A 73 21.33 -6.16 5.87
CA ASN A 73 22.65 -5.79 6.37
C ASN A 73 23.72 -5.82 5.27
N ASP A 74 23.60 -6.75 4.34
CA ASP A 74 24.52 -6.85 3.20
C ASP A 74 24.40 -5.63 2.27
N PHE A 75 23.20 -5.14 2.03
CA PHE A 75 22.98 -3.95 1.21
C PHE A 75 23.24 -2.64 1.96
N TYR A 76 23.15 -2.65 3.27
CA TYR A 76 23.36 -1.48 4.12
C TYR A 76 24.36 -1.80 5.22
N PRO A 77 25.65 -2.01 4.85
CA PRO A 77 26.67 -2.44 5.83
C PRO A 77 26.91 -1.43 6.95
N ASN A 78 26.59 -0.16 6.72
CA ASN A 78 26.71 0.90 7.73
C ASN A 78 25.38 1.12 8.50
N GLY A 79 24.44 0.21 8.33
CA GLY A 79 23.12 0.30 8.92
C GLY A 79 22.09 0.97 8.02
N VAL A 80 20.82 0.71 8.29
CA VAL A 80 19.71 1.30 7.56
C VAL A 80 18.85 2.11 8.53
N GLN A 81 18.45 3.30 8.11
CA GLN A 81 17.45 4.09 8.80
C GLN A 81 16.08 3.69 8.24
N LEU A 82 15.26 3.10 9.09
CA LEU A 82 13.98 2.56 8.69
C LEU A 82 12.85 3.36 9.31
N GLU A 83 11.96 3.86 8.45
CA GLU A 83 10.76 4.58 8.88
C GLU A 83 9.54 3.80 8.41
N ILE A 84 8.75 3.28 9.36
CA ILE A 84 7.55 2.51 9.08
C ILE A 84 6.35 3.28 9.62
N SER A 85 5.33 3.47 8.78
CA SER A 85 4.12 4.19 9.16
C SER A 85 2.87 3.56 8.56
N SER A 86 1.72 3.93 9.11
CA SER A 86 0.43 3.67 8.49
C SER A 86 0.08 4.80 7.52
N PRO A 87 -0.87 4.57 6.57
CA PRO A 87 -1.33 5.64 5.69
C PRO A 87 -2.00 6.76 6.48
N GLY A 88 -1.85 7.99 6.00
CA GLY A 88 -2.63 9.11 6.51
C GLY A 88 -4.11 8.94 6.18
N ILE A 89 -4.97 9.66 6.90
CA ILE A 89 -6.43 9.59 6.71
C ILE A 89 -6.88 10.11 5.35
N ASP A 90 -6.06 10.90 4.69
CA ASP A 90 -6.29 11.45 3.35
C ASP A 90 -5.53 10.70 2.24
N ALA A 91 -4.86 9.60 2.59
CA ALA A 91 -4.11 8.81 1.64
C ALA A 91 -5.01 8.11 0.62
N ASP A 92 -4.45 7.82 -0.54
CA ASP A 92 -5.18 7.11 -1.59
C ASP A 92 -5.54 5.69 -1.14
N LEU A 93 -6.74 5.25 -1.52
CA LEU A 93 -7.21 3.89 -1.30
C LEU A 93 -6.77 3.03 -2.49
N ILE A 94 -6.03 1.97 -2.21
CA ILE A 94 -5.42 1.12 -3.23
C ILE A 94 -6.00 -0.30 -3.21
N TYR A 95 -6.13 -0.87 -2.02
CA TYR A 95 -6.54 -2.27 -1.86
C TYR A 95 -8.00 -2.37 -1.41
N PRO A 96 -8.70 -3.47 -1.79
CA PRO A 96 -10.10 -3.67 -1.39
C PRO A 96 -10.35 -3.53 0.11
N PHE A 97 -9.45 -4.04 0.97
CA PHE A 97 -9.65 -3.95 2.41
C PHE A 97 -9.66 -2.50 2.92
N GLN A 98 -8.98 -1.60 2.24
CA GLN A 98 -8.97 -0.18 2.61
C GLN A 98 -10.34 0.46 2.39
N TYR A 99 -11.05 0.04 1.34
CA TYR A 99 -12.43 0.45 1.14
C TYR A 99 -13.34 -0.15 2.22
N SER A 100 -13.14 -1.41 2.56
CA SER A 100 -13.93 -2.06 3.63
C SER A 100 -13.83 -1.33 4.97
N LYS A 101 -12.67 -0.80 5.29
CA LYS A 101 -12.44 -0.03 6.53
C LYS A 101 -13.21 1.28 6.55
N ASN A 102 -13.65 1.76 5.39
CA ASN A 102 -14.24 3.09 5.24
C ASN A 102 -15.70 3.06 4.84
N ILE A 103 -16.39 1.93 5.07
CA ILE A 103 -17.84 1.83 4.84
C ILE A 103 -18.55 2.85 5.72
N GLY A 104 -19.49 3.58 5.13
CA GLY A 104 -20.22 4.66 5.77
C GLY A 104 -19.61 6.04 5.58
N ARG A 105 -18.39 6.11 5.07
CA ARG A 105 -17.70 7.37 4.82
C ARG A 105 -17.88 7.84 3.39
N LYS A 106 -17.68 9.12 3.18
CA LYS A 106 -17.67 9.71 1.85
C LYS A 106 -16.31 9.54 1.22
N ILE A 107 -16.30 9.02 0.01
CA ILE A 107 -15.09 8.78 -0.77
C ILE A 107 -15.15 9.65 -2.02
N LYS A 108 -14.07 10.35 -2.30
CA LYS A 108 -13.91 11.07 -3.56
C LYS A 108 -13.23 10.13 -4.55
N ILE A 109 -13.87 9.91 -5.67
CA ILE A 109 -13.40 8.95 -6.68
C ILE A 109 -13.20 9.67 -8.01
N TYR A 110 -12.03 9.47 -8.59
CA TYR A 110 -11.75 9.82 -9.98
C TYR A 110 -11.81 8.55 -10.80
N THR A 111 -12.73 8.51 -11.76
CA THR A 111 -12.93 7.34 -12.61
C THR A 111 -11.97 7.37 -13.80
N THR A 112 -11.78 6.21 -14.41
CA THR A 112 -10.92 6.08 -15.61
C THR A 112 -11.51 6.78 -16.84
N ASP A 113 -12.80 7.09 -16.82
CA ASP A 113 -13.47 7.87 -17.88
C ASP A 113 -13.60 9.36 -17.53
N ASP A 114 -12.71 9.85 -16.66
CA ASP A 114 -12.54 11.27 -16.30
C ASP A 114 -13.73 11.89 -15.55
N ARG A 115 -14.51 11.09 -14.83
CA ARG A 115 -15.55 11.61 -13.94
C ARG A 115 -15.02 11.74 -12.52
N GLU A 116 -15.52 12.73 -11.80
CA GLU A 116 -15.29 12.91 -10.39
C GLU A 116 -16.60 12.62 -9.63
N LEU A 117 -16.56 11.66 -8.73
CA LEU A 117 -17.73 11.24 -7.97
C LEU A 117 -17.46 11.35 -6.47
N ILE A 118 -18.50 11.75 -5.72
CA ILE A 118 -18.48 11.66 -4.27
C ILE A 118 -19.52 10.62 -3.88
N VAL A 119 -19.02 9.53 -3.29
CA VAL A 119 -19.82 8.35 -2.99
C VAL A 119 -19.79 8.08 -1.49
N THR A 120 -20.95 7.92 -0.87
CA THR A 120 -21.02 7.37 0.49
C THR A 120 -20.96 5.86 0.35
N LEU A 121 -19.88 5.27 0.83
CA LEU A 121 -19.57 3.87 0.63
C LEU A 121 -20.53 3.01 1.44
N SER A 122 -21.25 2.09 0.79
CA SER A 122 -22.17 1.15 1.42
C SER A 122 -21.58 -0.23 1.57
N GLY A 123 -20.72 -0.64 0.65
CA GLY A 123 -20.10 -1.94 0.67
C GLY A 123 -18.94 -2.06 -0.29
N SER A 124 -18.16 -3.10 -0.11
CA SER A 124 -17.06 -3.44 -0.98
C SER A 124 -16.85 -4.95 -0.99
N ASN A 125 -16.26 -5.43 -2.07
CA ASN A 125 -15.83 -6.81 -2.19
C ASN A 125 -14.51 -6.86 -2.97
N GLU A 126 -14.10 -8.02 -3.39
CA GLU A 126 -12.83 -8.19 -4.12
C GLU A 126 -12.84 -7.60 -5.52
N THR A 127 -14.01 -7.34 -6.09
CA THR A 127 -14.14 -6.86 -7.48
C THR A 127 -14.50 -5.39 -7.58
N GLY A 128 -15.11 -4.81 -6.57
CA GLY A 128 -15.53 -3.42 -6.63
C GLY A 128 -16.20 -2.91 -5.38
N ILE A 129 -16.80 -1.75 -5.52
CA ILE A 129 -17.48 -1.05 -4.43
C ILE A 129 -18.91 -0.69 -4.85
N ASN A 130 -19.75 -0.46 -3.86
CA ASN A 130 -21.07 0.13 -4.06
C ASN A 130 -21.33 1.20 -3.02
N GLY A 131 -22.18 2.14 -3.39
CA GLY A 131 -22.49 3.25 -2.52
C GLY A 131 -23.56 4.14 -3.10
N ASN A 132 -23.73 5.31 -2.51
CA ASN A 132 -24.75 6.27 -2.90
C ASN A 132 -24.12 7.64 -3.22
N LEU A 133 -24.59 8.23 -4.30
CA LEU A 133 -24.26 9.62 -4.63
C LEU A 133 -25.05 10.56 -3.73
N LYS A 134 -24.67 11.83 -3.72
CA LYS A 134 -25.30 12.87 -2.91
C LYS A 134 -26.81 12.99 -3.16
N ASN A 135 -27.25 12.72 -4.39
CA ASN A 135 -28.67 12.73 -4.76
C ASN A 135 -29.42 11.44 -4.35
N GLY A 136 -28.77 10.51 -3.67
CA GLY A 136 -29.33 9.24 -3.27
C GLY A 136 -29.28 8.14 -4.31
N LYS A 137 -28.78 8.44 -5.49
CA LYS A 137 -28.67 7.46 -6.57
C LYS A 137 -27.58 6.44 -6.23
N LYS A 138 -27.90 5.16 -6.41
CA LYS A 138 -26.93 4.07 -6.18
C LYS A 138 -25.92 3.99 -7.30
N VAL A 139 -24.68 3.65 -6.93
CA VAL A 139 -23.60 3.48 -7.87
C VAL A 139 -22.79 2.23 -7.52
N GLU A 140 -22.37 1.51 -8.54
CA GLU A 140 -21.44 0.38 -8.42
C GLU A 140 -20.25 0.67 -9.34
N LEU A 141 -19.04 0.45 -8.82
CA LEU A 141 -17.80 0.63 -9.56
C LEU A 141 -16.88 -0.57 -9.34
N ALA A 142 -16.39 -1.13 -10.43
CA ALA A 142 -15.27 -2.08 -10.35
C ALA A 142 -13.98 -1.32 -10.05
N TYR A 143 -13.03 -1.98 -9.40
CA TYR A 143 -11.76 -1.32 -9.06
C TYR A 143 -11.00 -0.84 -10.30
N ASP A 144 -11.13 -1.54 -11.43
CA ASP A 144 -10.49 -1.13 -12.68
C ASP A 144 -11.11 0.15 -13.29
N GLN A 145 -12.28 0.56 -12.82
CA GLN A 145 -12.91 1.83 -13.19
C GLN A 145 -12.49 2.99 -12.31
N ILE A 146 -11.74 2.73 -11.25
CA ILE A 146 -11.28 3.74 -10.29
C ILE A 146 -9.82 4.07 -10.59
N GLN A 147 -9.57 5.31 -10.99
CA GLN A 147 -8.21 5.79 -11.20
C GLN A 147 -7.56 6.21 -9.88
N LYS A 148 -8.33 6.87 -9.03
CA LYS A 148 -7.87 7.37 -7.74
C LYS A 148 -9.06 7.52 -6.80
N ALA A 149 -8.87 7.19 -5.54
CA ALA A 149 -9.90 7.37 -4.52
C ALA A 149 -9.27 7.73 -3.18
N ASN A 150 -9.92 8.61 -2.44
CA ASN A 150 -9.51 8.94 -1.09
C ASN A 150 -10.71 9.33 -0.24
N VAL A 151 -10.57 9.19 1.07
CA VAL A 151 -11.62 9.55 2.02
C VAL A 151 -11.71 11.07 2.13
N ILE A 152 -12.93 11.59 2.09
CA ILE A 152 -13.19 13.00 2.36
C ILE A 152 -13.26 13.17 3.87
N ILE A 153 -12.43 14.07 4.38
CA ILE A 153 -12.36 14.38 5.80
C ILE A 153 -13.24 15.58 6.06
N ASP A 154 -14.29 15.37 6.85
CA ASP A 154 -15.18 16.43 7.31
C ASP A 154 -14.76 16.83 8.74
N PHE A 155 -14.49 18.08 8.91
CA PHE A 155 -14.19 18.67 10.23
C PHE A 155 -15.38 19.46 10.75
#